data_1634f87e1946fcbce2a9cb5be0c1e52b
#
_entry.id   1634f87e1946fcbce2a9cb5be0c1e52b
#
_cell.length_a   1.000
_cell.length_b   1.000
_cell.length_c   1.000
_cell.angle_alpha   90.00
_cell.angle_beta   90.00
_cell.angle_gamma   90.00
#
_symmetry.space_group_name_H-M   'P 1'
#
loop_
_entity.id
_entity.type
_entity.pdbx_description
1 polymer ?
#
loop_
_entity_poly.entity_id
_entity_poly.type
_entity_poly.pdbx_seq_one_letter_code
_entity_poly.pdbx_strand_id
1 'polypeptide(L)'
;MSNSSRDSSSQTTIEMPMLPMRDIVVFPHMTAPFFIGRALSIAALEKALASDRKIFVIAQEDPLIEIPGDKDLFEMGTIGQVLQIMRLHNGTIKALFEAHQRGRLVEARMGEPYYTGIVEPVEEIDDETPEMVALSKNVRTELKRYLKDVKKHTEGIEKLSIESDPTHRLADRIAPLLNMDLQRKQKLLETTSPQQRLEMVYERMIEEAEFKKVEKKLKERVQGQIGRTQKEYYLNEQVKAIQRELGQEDGKAEIEEYQKKINELPLSKEAKEIGNRELKKLKMMPPMSAEANVVRNYIDWLLSMPWEQKTEDHFDLDAAEKILNQHHYGLEKVKERIIEYLAVAKQVGEIR
;
A
#
# COMPACT_ATOMS: atom_id res chain seq x y z
N MET A 1 28.64 42.63 51.08
CA MET A 1 29.69 41.59 50.85
C MET A 1 29.16 40.29 51.36
N SER A 2 28.59 39.51 50.51
CA SER A 2 28.20 38.12 50.80
C SER A 2 28.51 37.30 49.55
N ASN A 3 29.65 36.62 49.66
CA ASN A 3 30.14 35.64 48.72
C ASN A 3 29.16 34.47 48.65
N SER A 4 28.42 34.34 47.57
CA SER A 4 27.78 33.07 47.24
C SER A 4 28.82 32.17 46.59
N SER A 5 29.41 31.30 47.39
CA SER A 5 30.17 30.15 46.92
C SER A 5 29.26 29.27 46.08
N ARG A 6 29.51 29.26 44.78
CA ARG A 6 29.05 28.18 43.88
C ARG A 6 29.75 26.91 44.35
N ASP A 7 29.02 26.01 44.99
CA ASP A 7 29.43 24.61 45.15
C ASP A 7 29.62 24.00 43.76
N SER A 8 30.85 24.00 43.30
CA SER A 8 31.28 23.15 42.19
C SER A 8 31.44 21.73 42.78
N SER A 9 30.35 20.95 42.73
CA SER A 9 30.47 19.51 42.88
C SER A 9 31.44 19.03 41.79
N SER A 10 32.62 18.56 42.16
CA SER A 10 33.60 17.96 41.29
C SER A 10 32.99 16.69 40.69
N GLN A 11 32.35 16.82 39.56
CA GLN A 11 31.84 15.69 38.79
C GLN A 11 33.04 14.83 38.40
N THR A 12 33.09 13.61 38.89
CA THR A 12 34.21 12.68 38.68
C THR A 12 34.11 12.12 37.27
N THR A 13 34.85 12.67 36.32
CA THR A 13 34.96 12.12 34.97
C THR A 13 35.87 10.89 34.96
N ILE A 14 35.53 9.91 34.14
CA ILE A 14 36.24 8.64 34.03
C ILE A 14 36.70 8.49 32.56
N GLU A 15 37.99 8.24 32.38
CA GLU A 15 38.54 7.88 31.07
C GLU A 15 38.41 6.37 30.84
N MET A 16 37.77 5.94 29.76
CA MET A 16 37.58 4.53 29.45
C MET A 16 37.53 4.24 27.94
N PRO A 17 37.78 2.97 27.53
CA PRO A 17 37.59 2.55 26.17
C PRO A 17 36.15 2.78 25.73
N MET A 18 35.97 3.17 24.43
CA MET A 18 34.68 3.55 23.88
C MET A 18 34.33 2.73 22.62
N LEU A 19 33.06 2.37 22.48
CA LEU A 19 32.49 1.66 21.32
C LEU A 19 31.42 2.52 20.63
N PRO A 20 31.75 3.17 19.51
CA PRO A 20 30.75 3.80 18.67
C PRO A 20 29.88 2.75 17.93
N MET A 21 28.56 2.81 18.13
CA MET A 21 27.59 1.92 17.51
C MET A 21 26.82 2.65 16.41
N ARG A 22 26.53 1.96 15.27
CA ARG A 22 25.90 2.60 14.12
C ARG A 22 24.39 2.82 14.28
N ASP A 23 23.70 1.81 14.76
CA ASP A 23 22.24 1.69 14.68
C ASP A 23 21.59 1.22 15.99
N ILE A 24 22.37 1.16 17.06
CA ILE A 24 21.92 0.61 18.33
C ILE A 24 22.15 1.63 19.44
N VAL A 25 21.08 1.94 20.16
CA VAL A 25 21.12 2.63 21.45
C VAL A 25 21.02 1.59 22.55
N VAL A 26 21.95 1.63 23.48
CA VAL A 26 22.04 0.72 24.61
C VAL A 26 21.46 1.40 25.85
N PHE A 27 20.49 0.75 26.48
CA PHE A 27 19.87 1.25 27.73
C PHE A 27 20.49 0.61 28.95
N PRO A 28 20.51 1.31 30.09
CA PRO A 28 20.91 0.71 31.38
C PRO A 28 20.12 -0.57 31.68
N HIS A 29 20.75 -1.47 32.45
CA HIS A 29 20.16 -2.74 32.89
C HIS A 29 19.78 -3.72 31.77
N MET A 30 20.31 -3.52 30.55
CA MET A 30 20.13 -4.48 29.48
C MET A 30 21.40 -5.32 29.26
N THR A 31 21.20 -6.58 28.88
CA THR A 31 22.28 -7.45 28.41
C THR A 31 22.06 -7.78 26.95
N ALA A 32 23.03 -7.46 26.10
CA ALA A 32 22.89 -7.66 24.67
C ALA A 32 24.18 -8.14 24.01
N PRO A 33 24.10 -9.00 22.99
CA PRO A 33 25.25 -9.37 22.16
C PRO A 33 25.47 -8.31 21.07
N PHE A 34 26.71 -7.87 20.92
CA PHE A 34 27.12 -6.96 19.84
C PHE A 34 28.11 -7.65 18.91
N PHE A 35 28.04 -7.27 17.64
CA PHE A 35 29.00 -7.71 16.61
C PHE A 35 29.92 -6.54 16.27
N ILE A 36 31.21 -6.71 16.60
CA ILE A 36 32.23 -5.66 16.50
C ILE A 36 33.22 -6.08 15.41
N GLY A 37 33.30 -5.26 14.34
CA GLY A 37 34.15 -5.56 13.18
C GLY A 37 35.19 -4.48 12.87
N ARG A 38 35.05 -3.25 13.39
CA ARG A 38 36.02 -2.16 13.15
C ARG A 38 37.30 -2.39 13.97
N ALA A 39 38.48 -2.21 13.36
CA ALA A 39 39.78 -2.44 14.00
C ALA A 39 39.95 -1.66 15.31
N LEU A 40 39.62 -0.35 15.33
CA LEU A 40 39.72 0.50 16.50
C LEU A 40 38.72 0.10 17.61
N SER A 41 37.49 -0.37 17.22
CA SER A 41 36.53 -0.88 18.19
C SER A 41 36.95 -2.22 18.78
N ILE A 42 37.59 -3.08 18.00
CA ILE A 42 38.20 -4.34 18.48
C ILE A 42 39.34 -4.03 19.47
N ALA A 43 40.21 -3.09 19.14
CA ALA A 43 41.28 -2.67 20.02
C ALA A 43 40.73 -2.07 21.34
N ALA A 44 39.69 -1.24 21.29
CA ALA A 44 39.00 -0.72 22.48
C ALA A 44 38.45 -1.84 23.38
N LEU A 45 37.81 -2.84 22.75
CA LEU A 45 37.29 -4.02 23.45
C LEU A 45 38.41 -4.83 24.12
N GLU A 46 39.50 -5.08 23.38
CA GLU A 46 40.69 -5.81 23.93
C GLU A 46 41.31 -5.05 25.08
N LYS A 47 41.39 -3.72 25.02
CA LYS A 47 41.89 -2.87 26.11
C LYS A 47 40.97 -2.98 27.33
N ALA A 48 39.62 -2.94 27.15
CA ALA A 48 38.67 -3.12 28.24
C ALA A 48 38.86 -4.49 28.93
N LEU A 49 39.02 -5.56 28.13
CA LEU A 49 39.23 -6.91 28.66
C LEU A 49 40.54 -7.08 29.45
N ALA A 50 41.59 -6.33 29.05
CA ALA A 50 42.87 -6.34 29.76
C ALA A 50 42.87 -5.51 31.04
N SER A 51 41.80 -4.75 31.33
CA SER A 51 41.65 -3.92 32.52
C SER A 51 40.47 -4.41 33.37
N ASP A 52 39.54 -3.52 33.72
CA ASP A 52 38.37 -3.78 34.59
C ASP A 52 37.12 -4.24 33.80
N ARG A 53 37.27 -4.50 32.48
CA ARG A 53 36.20 -4.87 31.54
C ARG A 53 35.13 -3.80 31.32
N LYS A 54 35.31 -2.61 31.89
CA LYS A 54 34.38 -1.50 31.65
C LYS A 54 34.62 -0.88 30.28
N ILE A 55 33.53 -0.52 29.66
CA ILE A 55 33.55 0.11 28.34
C ILE A 55 32.32 1.03 28.20
N PHE A 56 32.51 2.13 27.51
CA PHE A 56 31.43 3.07 27.19
C PHE A 56 30.90 2.79 25.80
N VAL A 57 29.58 2.57 25.70
CA VAL A 57 28.90 2.34 24.42
C VAL A 57 28.06 3.56 24.09
N ILE A 58 28.26 4.10 22.89
CA ILE A 58 27.58 5.30 22.42
C ILE A 58 27.11 5.14 20.99
N ALA A 59 25.94 5.70 20.63
CA ALA A 59 25.45 5.64 19.27
C ALA A 59 26.04 6.76 18.40
N GLN A 60 26.14 6.50 17.11
CA GLN A 60 26.47 7.50 16.08
C GLN A 60 25.20 8.23 15.67
N GLU A 61 25.31 9.53 15.34
CA GLU A 61 24.18 10.31 14.80
C GLU A 61 23.81 9.84 13.40
N ASP A 62 24.82 9.61 12.53
CA ASP A 62 24.65 9.07 11.20
C ASP A 62 25.22 7.65 11.08
N PRO A 63 24.36 6.63 10.89
CA PRO A 63 24.80 5.24 10.73
C PRO A 63 25.67 4.97 9.49
N LEU A 64 25.66 5.86 8.49
CA LEU A 64 26.38 5.68 7.23
C LEU A 64 27.87 5.99 7.37
N ILE A 65 28.29 6.72 8.40
CA ILE A 65 29.69 7.07 8.63
C ILE A 65 30.46 5.83 9.07
N GLU A 66 31.46 5.42 8.29
CA GLU A 66 32.29 4.25 8.63
C GLU A 66 33.22 4.49 9.80
N ILE A 67 33.91 5.63 9.79
CA ILE A 67 34.85 6.06 10.82
C ILE A 67 34.32 7.35 11.42
N PRO A 68 33.59 7.28 12.55
CA PRO A 68 33.02 8.46 13.15
C PRO A 68 34.11 9.34 13.78
N GLY A 69 33.94 10.65 13.66
CA GLY A 69 34.65 11.64 14.43
C GLY A 69 33.94 11.95 15.77
N ASP A 70 34.47 12.88 16.52
CA ASP A 70 33.90 13.35 17.80
C ASP A 70 32.50 13.98 17.64
N LYS A 71 32.27 14.65 16.49
CA LYS A 71 31.01 15.33 16.19
C LYS A 71 29.92 14.42 15.60
N ASP A 72 30.27 13.18 15.30
CA ASP A 72 29.36 12.21 14.72
C ASP A 72 28.72 11.31 15.77
N LEU A 73 28.97 11.61 17.04
CA LEU A 73 28.47 10.85 18.19
C LEU A 73 27.44 11.64 18.96
N PHE A 74 26.46 10.95 19.51
CA PHE A 74 25.54 11.54 20.50
C PHE A 74 26.27 11.90 21.79
N GLU A 75 25.70 12.75 22.61
CA GLU A 75 26.29 13.15 23.89
C GLU A 75 26.08 12.11 25.01
N MET A 76 25.00 11.34 24.94
CA MET A 76 24.64 10.37 25.97
C MET A 76 24.83 8.94 25.47
N GLY A 77 25.56 8.16 26.26
CA GLY A 77 25.74 6.73 26.04
C GLY A 77 25.54 5.93 27.34
N THR A 78 26.03 4.70 27.34
CA THR A 78 25.87 3.79 28.47
C THR A 78 27.19 3.17 28.87
N ILE A 79 27.51 3.27 30.13
CA ILE A 79 28.66 2.62 30.78
C ILE A 79 28.23 1.21 31.16
N GLY A 80 29.04 0.22 30.83
CA GLY A 80 28.75 -1.16 31.19
C GLY A 80 29.99 -2.03 31.17
N GLN A 81 29.79 -3.32 31.20
CA GLN A 81 30.85 -4.32 31.33
C GLN A 81 30.75 -5.38 30.24
N VAL A 82 31.90 -5.81 29.73
CA VAL A 82 31.99 -6.95 28.80
C VAL A 82 32.01 -8.24 29.61
N LEU A 83 30.97 -9.06 29.45
CA LEU A 83 30.84 -10.34 30.14
C LEU A 83 31.63 -11.44 29.45
N GLN A 84 31.43 -11.58 28.14
CA GLN A 84 32.00 -12.67 27.34
C GLN A 84 32.25 -12.20 25.89
N ILE A 85 33.29 -12.78 25.30
CA ILE A 85 33.58 -12.58 23.88
C ILE A 85 33.67 -13.92 23.15
N MET A 86 33.34 -13.88 21.85
CA MET A 86 33.53 -14.99 20.92
C MET A 86 34.10 -14.43 19.61
N ARG A 87 35.26 -14.91 19.19
CA ARG A 87 35.85 -14.54 17.89
C ARG A 87 35.25 -15.41 16.79
N LEU A 88 34.75 -14.77 15.74
CA LEU A 88 34.19 -15.42 14.56
C LEU A 88 35.24 -15.59 13.49
N HIS A 89 35.03 -16.55 12.57
CA HIS A 89 35.98 -16.88 11.51
C HIS A 89 36.25 -15.72 10.53
N ASN A 90 35.35 -14.75 10.42
CA ASN A 90 35.46 -13.56 9.58
C ASN A 90 36.20 -12.37 10.23
N GLY A 91 36.83 -12.57 11.39
CA GLY A 91 37.51 -11.52 12.12
C GLY A 91 36.62 -10.64 13.01
N THR A 92 35.29 -10.80 12.93
CA THR A 92 34.33 -10.09 13.79
C THR A 92 34.32 -10.70 15.20
N ILE A 93 34.18 -9.86 16.21
CA ILE A 93 34.01 -10.31 17.60
C ILE A 93 32.54 -10.15 18.00
N LYS A 94 31.95 -11.25 18.48
CA LYS A 94 30.68 -11.21 19.18
C LYS A 94 30.97 -11.00 20.68
N ALA A 95 30.58 -9.86 21.23
CA ALA A 95 30.74 -9.52 22.65
C ALA A 95 29.38 -9.48 23.34
N LEU A 96 29.27 -10.12 24.50
CA LEU A 96 28.11 -9.98 25.39
C LEU A 96 28.40 -8.84 26.36
N PHE A 97 27.57 -7.82 26.31
CA PHE A 97 27.69 -6.59 27.05
C PHE A 97 26.55 -6.48 28.09
N GLU A 98 26.86 -6.10 29.30
CA GLU A 98 25.90 -5.75 30.34
C GLU A 98 25.97 -4.26 30.64
N ALA A 99 24.90 -3.57 30.43
CA ALA A 99 24.77 -2.13 30.63
C ALA A 99 24.40 -1.82 32.07
N HIS A 100 25.11 -0.87 32.68
CA HIS A 100 24.88 -0.54 34.09
C HIS A 100 24.22 0.83 34.26
N GLN A 101 24.80 1.90 33.76
CA GLN A 101 24.35 3.27 33.99
C GLN A 101 24.59 4.17 32.80
N ARG A 102 23.88 5.29 32.74
CA ARG A 102 24.09 6.34 31.76
C ARG A 102 25.44 7.02 31.98
N GLY A 103 26.03 7.49 30.88
CA GLY A 103 27.22 8.33 30.91
C GLY A 103 27.08 9.43 29.88
N ARG A 104 27.50 10.63 30.24
CA ARG A 104 27.62 11.75 29.33
C ARG A 104 29.03 11.81 28.77
N LEU A 105 29.17 11.84 27.47
CA LEU A 105 30.46 12.03 26.83
C LEU A 105 30.90 13.50 26.96
N VAL A 106 32.03 13.73 27.55
CA VAL A 106 32.63 15.06 27.74
C VAL A 106 33.63 15.32 26.61
N GLU A 107 34.46 14.34 26.31
CA GLU A 107 35.48 14.41 25.26
C GLU A 107 35.65 13.03 24.62
N ALA A 108 35.70 12.98 23.29
CA ALA A 108 35.99 11.77 22.54
C ALA A 108 37.38 11.88 21.90
N ARG A 109 38.21 10.87 22.08
CA ARG A 109 39.49 10.71 21.40
C ARG A 109 39.34 9.60 20.37
N MET A 110 39.14 10.04 19.13
CA MET A 110 38.87 9.18 17.98
C MET A 110 40.14 8.90 17.20
N GLY A 111 40.96 7.98 17.68
CA GLY A 111 42.25 7.70 17.02
C GLY A 111 42.93 6.45 17.55
N GLU A 112 44.18 6.24 17.07
CA GLU A 112 45.00 5.12 17.51
C GLU A 112 45.50 5.31 18.95
N PRO A 113 45.68 4.23 19.72
CA PRO A 113 45.50 2.83 19.27
C PRO A 113 44.07 2.33 19.35
N TYR A 114 43.13 3.04 19.99
CA TYR A 114 41.70 2.66 20.12
C TYR A 114 40.87 3.90 20.50
N TYR A 115 39.55 3.80 20.37
CA TYR A 115 38.62 4.85 20.77
C TYR A 115 38.57 4.98 22.29
N THR A 116 38.68 6.20 22.80
CA THR A 116 38.62 6.52 24.25
C THR A 116 37.59 7.64 24.46
N GLY A 117 36.78 7.52 25.51
CA GLY A 117 35.87 8.56 25.96
C GLY A 117 36.19 9.03 27.37
N ILE A 118 36.17 10.36 27.61
CA ILE A 118 36.08 10.95 28.91
C ILE A 118 34.60 11.10 29.25
N VAL A 119 34.12 10.32 30.20
CA VAL A 119 32.70 10.14 30.46
C VAL A 119 32.36 10.57 31.86
N GLU A 120 31.32 11.34 32.00
CA GLU A 120 30.71 11.72 33.29
C GLU A 120 29.56 10.73 33.60
N PRO A 121 29.63 9.90 34.63
CA PRO A 121 28.53 9.04 35.03
C PRO A 121 27.32 9.87 35.46
N VAL A 122 26.14 9.50 34.95
CA VAL A 122 24.88 10.13 35.34
C VAL A 122 24.20 9.28 36.38
N GLU A 123 23.95 9.86 37.57
CA GLU A 123 23.29 9.18 38.66
C GLU A 123 21.82 8.90 38.34
N GLU A 124 21.35 7.73 38.69
CA GLU A 124 19.93 7.39 38.58
C GLU A 124 19.13 8.08 39.69
N ILE A 125 18.04 8.74 39.31
CA ILE A 125 17.10 9.31 40.27
C ILE A 125 16.13 8.21 40.68
N ASP A 126 16.09 7.88 41.98
CA ASP A 126 15.21 6.84 42.54
C ASP A 126 14.11 7.49 43.41
N ASP A 127 13.48 8.55 42.91
CA ASP A 127 12.36 9.20 43.57
C ASP A 127 11.04 8.63 43.04
N GLU A 128 10.38 7.78 43.83
CA GLU A 128 9.06 7.25 43.49
C GLU A 128 7.95 8.20 43.94
N THR A 129 7.37 8.94 43.00
CA THR A 129 6.16 9.72 43.27
C THR A 129 4.91 8.84 43.15
N PRO A 130 3.79 9.17 43.83
CA PRO A 130 2.51 8.45 43.67
C PRO A 130 2.03 8.41 42.19
N GLU A 131 2.29 9.47 41.43
CA GLU A 131 1.98 9.58 40.00
C GLU A 131 2.79 8.58 39.18
N MET A 132 4.08 8.45 39.47
CA MET A 132 4.96 7.50 38.78
C MET A 132 4.57 6.05 39.08
N VAL A 133 4.15 5.76 40.33
CA VAL A 133 3.61 4.43 40.67
C VAL A 133 2.32 4.11 39.90
N ALA A 134 1.40 5.07 39.80
CA ALA A 134 0.17 4.90 39.04
C ALA A 134 0.46 4.69 37.53
N LEU A 135 1.37 5.49 36.95
CA LEU A 135 1.81 5.37 35.57
C LEU A 135 2.46 4.00 35.30
N SER A 136 3.32 3.54 36.22
CA SER A 136 3.98 2.24 36.08
C SER A 136 2.99 1.07 35.98
N LYS A 137 1.87 1.11 36.71
CA LYS A 137 0.79 0.10 36.62
C LYS A 137 0.14 0.10 35.24
N ASN A 138 -0.11 1.29 34.68
CA ASN A 138 -0.67 1.43 33.33
C ASN A 138 0.31 0.92 32.27
N VAL A 139 1.59 1.30 32.37
CA VAL A 139 2.68 0.83 31.52
C VAL A 139 2.78 -0.71 31.54
N ARG A 140 2.79 -1.33 32.70
CA ARG A 140 2.83 -2.80 32.86
C ARG A 140 1.60 -3.48 32.24
N THR A 141 0.42 -2.87 32.36
CA THR A 141 -0.81 -3.39 31.79
C THR A 141 -0.78 -3.33 30.26
N GLU A 142 -0.35 -2.20 29.70
CA GLU A 142 -0.24 -2.03 28.26
C GLU A 142 0.87 -2.88 27.66
N LEU A 143 2.00 -3.03 28.36
CA LEU A 143 3.07 -3.94 27.95
C LEU A 143 2.59 -5.39 27.81
N LYS A 144 1.76 -5.87 28.75
CA LYS A 144 1.16 -7.21 28.66
C LYS A 144 0.30 -7.38 27.40
N ARG A 145 -0.42 -6.33 26.99
CA ARG A 145 -1.20 -6.31 25.73
C ARG A 145 -0.29 -6.30 24.54
N TYR A 146 0.71 -5.42 24.53
CA TYR A 146 1.70 -5.28 23.48
C TYR A 146 2.43 -6.61 23.20
N LEU A 147 2.91 -7.28 24.24
CA LEU A 147 3.61 -8.55 24.12
C LEU A 147 2.71 -9.69 23.63
N LYS A 148 1.40 -9.70 23.94
CA LYS A 148 0.45 -10.68 23.36
C LYS A 148 0.32 -10.54 21.84
N ASP A 149 0.35 -9.31 21.34
CA ASP A 149 0.24 -9.03 19.91
C ASP A 149 1.55 -9.30 19.14
N VAL A 150 2.70 -9.26 19.84
CA VAL A 150 4.04 -9.51 19.27
C VAL A 150 4.47 -10.98 19.37
N LYS A 151 3.73 -11.83 20.08
CA LYS A 151 4.06 -13.23 20.43
C LYS A 151 4.52 -14.18 19.31
N LYS A 152 4.58 -13.75 18.07
CA LYS A 152 5.11 -14.58 16.98
C LYS A 152 6.63 -14.58 16.81
N HIS A 153 7.38 -13.70 17.53
CA HIS A 153 8.83 -13.54 17.32
C HIS A 153 9.70 -13.44 18.59
N THR A 154 9.15 -13.69 19.77
CA THR A 154 9.89 -13.41 21.02
C THR A 154 9.88 -14.58 22.01
N GLU A 155 10.40 -15.74 21.58
CA GLU A 155 10.68 -16.89 22.48
C GLU A 155 11.83 -16.62 23.48
N GLY A 156 11.96 -15.49 24.05
CA GLY A 156 13.01 -15.17 25.04
C GLY A 156 12.59 -14.10 26.03
N ILE A 157 11.58 -13.34 25.70
CA ILE A 157 11.15 -12.17 26.49
C ILE A 157 10.22 -12.57 27.66
N GLU A 158 9.62 -13.75 27.62
CA GLU A 158 8.74 -14.26 28.69
C GLU A 158 9.45 -14.48 30.04
N LYS A 159 10.79 -14.50 30.07
CA LYS A 159 11.59 -14.63 31.28
C LYS A 159 12.03 -13.31 31.91
N LEU A 160 11.69 -12.17 31.30
CA LEU A 160 11.90 -10.87 31.87
C LEU A 160 10.85 -10.68 32.98
N SER A 161 11.27 -10.80 34.24
CA SER A 161 10.45 -10.48 35.41
C SER A 161 10.20 -8.96 35.51
N ILE A 162 9.70 -8.37 34.41
CA ILE A 162 9.38 -6.93 34.33
C ILE A 162 8.35 -6.53 35.40
N GLU A 163 7.62 -7.52 35.93
CA GLU A 163 6.64 -7.30 37.00
C GLU A 163 7.28 -6.89 38.31
N SER A 164 8.50 -7.33 38.59
CA SER A 164 9.24 -7.07 39.84
C SER A 164 10.32 -6.00 39.72
N ASP A 165 10.53 -5.45 38.51
CA ASP A 165 11.53 -4.40 38.31
C ASP A 165 11.13 -3.10 39.04
N PRO A 166 12.09 -2.37 39.65
CA PRO A 166 11.83 -1.05 40.21
C PRO A 166 11.25 -0.08 39.20
N THR A 167 10.38 0.82 39.62
CA THR A 167 9.63 1.73 38.75
C THR A 167 10.55 2.61 37.88
N HIS A 168 11.65 3.12 38.48
CA HIS A 168 12.62 3.99 37.79
C HIS A 168 13.38 3.29 36.63
N ARG A 169 13.50 1.94 36.66
CA ARG A 169 14.19 1.13 35.64
C ARG A 169 13.24 0.59 34.56
N LEU A 170 11.94 0.66 34.81
CA LEU A 170 10.94 0.01 33.96
C LEU A 170 10.98 0.51 32.49
N ALA A 171 11.15 1.82 32.31
CA ALA A 171 11.23 2.41 30.98
C ALA A 171 12.45 1.89 30.19
N ASP A 172 13.61 1.80 30.82
CA ASP A 172 14.85 1.35 30.20
C ASP A 172 14.80 -0.14 29.83
N ARG A 173 14.07 -0.93 30.57
CA ARG A 173 13.83 -2.35 30.28
C ARG A 173 12.84 -2.57 29.14
N ILE A 174 11.89 -1.66 28.95
CA ILE A 174 10.88 -1.75 27.88
C ILE A 174 11.40 -1.16 26.58
N ALA A 175 12.19 -0.10 26.63
CA ALA A 175 12.67 0.64 25.45
C ALA A 175 13.27 -0.24 24.33
N PRO A 176 14.11 -1.26 24.62
CA PRO A 176 14.65 -2.15 23.58
C PRO A 176 13.59 -2.99 22.86
N LEU A 177 12.42 -3.22 23.49
CA LEU A 177 11.34 -4.05 22.95
C LEU A 177 10.43 -3.29 21.99
N LEU A 178 10.49 -1.95 22.03
CA LEU A 178 9.64 -1.09 21.22
C LEU A 178 10.27 -0.81 19.85
N ASN A 179 9.43 -0.78 18.85
CA ASN A 179 9.84 -0.38 17.51
C ASN A 179 9.95 1.16 17.42
N MET A 180 11.15 1.66 17.68
CA MET A 180 11.50 3.08 17.63
C MET A 180 12.72 3.30 16.75
N ASP A 181 12.77 4.42 16.05
CA ASP A 181 13.96 4.88 15.33
C ASP A 181 15.10 5.24 16.31
N LEU A 182 16.29 5.39 15.77
CA LEU A 182 17.50 5.69 16.52
C LEU A 182 17.36 6.98 17.33
N GLN A 183 16.82 8.03 16.72
CA GLN A 183 16.65 9.34 17.32
C GLN A 183 15.69 9.31 18.54
N ARG A 184 14.57 8.61 18.42
CA ARG A 184 13.62 8.44 19.52
C ARG A 184 14.21 7.61 20.67
N LYS A 185 14.96 6.55 20.34
CA LYS A 185 15.68 5.76 21.36
C LYS A 185 16.73 6.60 22.09
N GLN A 186 17.47 7.38 21.34
CA GLN A 186 18.50 8.26 21.90
C GLN A 186 17.88 9.34 22.81
N LYS A 187 16.79 10.00 22.37
CA LYS A 187 16.07 10.95 23.19
C LYS A 187 15.57 10.35 24.52
N LEU A 188 15.12 9.10 24.48
CA LEU A 188 14.72 8.38 25.69
C LEU A 188 15.93 8.10 26.61
N LEU A 189 17.10 7.77 26.06
CA LEU A 189 18.33 7.59 26.83
C LEU A 189 18.79 8.91 27.46
N GLU A 190 18.69 10.03 26.74
CA GLU A 190 19.07 11.37 27.21
C GLU A 190 18.14 11.92 28.30
N THR A 191 16.92 11.43 28.35
CA THR A 191 15.94 11.87 29.37
C THR A 191 16.32 11.29 30.75
N THR A 192 16.77 12.14 31.65
CA THR A 192 17.22 11.74 33.01
C THR A 192 16.07 11.45 33.94
N SER A 193 14.90 12.12 33.77
CA SER A 193 13.72 11.91 34.62
C SER A 193 13.05 10.56 34.35
N PRO A 194 12.95 9.66 35.38
CA PRO A 194 12.29 8.37 35.21
C PRO A 194 10.81 8.46 34.87
N GLN A 195 10.12 9.49 35.40
CA GLN A 195 8.71 9.73 35.08
C GLN A 195 8.52 10.05 33.58
N GLN A 196 9.31 10.99 33.06
CA GLN A 196 9.24 11.37 31.64
C GLN A 196 9.58 10.19 30.74
N ARG A 197 10.55 9.36 31.09
CA ARG A 197 10.86 8.13 30.33
C ARG A 197 9.68 7.16 30.31
N LEU A 198 8.99 6.99 31.42
CA LEU A 198 7.79 6.14 31.49
C LEU A 198 6.65 6.70 30.63
N GLU A 199 6.45 8.01 30.63
CA GLU A 199 5.47 8.68 29.78
C GLU A 199 5.77 8.45 28.29
N MET A 200 7.02 8.67 27.87
CA MET A 200 7.45 8.45 26.47
C MET A 200 7.27 6.99 26.02
N VAL A 201 7.59 6.03 26.87
CA VAL A 201 7.41 4.60 26.58
C VAL A 201 5.92 4.25 26.50
N TYR A 202 5.11 4.77 27.41
CA TYR A 202 3.66 4.56 27.42
C TYR A 202 2.98 5.11 26.18
N GLU A 203 3.30 6.36 25.84
CA GLU A 203 2.80 7.02 24.63
C GLU A 203 3.15 6.21 23.38
N ARG A 204 4.40 5.75 23.26
CA ARG A 204 4.85 4.94 22.14
C ARG A 204 4.11 3.61 22.01
N MET A 205 3.85 2.92 23.13
CA MET A 205 3.06 1.68 23.11
C MET A 205 1.63 1.92 22.60
N ILE A 206 1.01 3.04 23.00
CA ILE A 206 -0.34 3.40 22.55
C ILE A 206 -0.32 3.71 21.05
N GLU A 207 0.61 4.56 20.57
CA GLU A 207 0.76 4.86 19.14
C GLU A 207 0.89 3.57 18.30
N GLU A 208 1.72 2.64 18.74
CA GLU A 208 1.95 1.39 18.00
C GLU A 208 0.72 0.47 18.03
N ALA A 209 0.00 0.44 19.14
CA ALA A 209 -1.25 -0.32 19.25
C ALA A 209 -2.34 0.25 18.33
N GLU A 210 -2.43 1.57 18.21
CA GLU A 210 -3.36 2.24 17.30
C GLU A 210 -2.98 1.99 15.83
N PHE A 211 -1.69 2.11 15.50
CA PHE A 211 -1.19 1.82 14.17
C PHE A 211 -1.52 0.39 13.74
N LYS A 212 -1.29 -0.61 14.60
CA LYS A 212 -1.64 -2.01 14.33
C LYS A 212 -3.15 -2.23 14.12
N LYS A 213 -4.00 -1.51 14.86
CA LYS A 213 -5.45 -1.56 14.64
C LYS A 213 -5.84 -1.04 13.25
N VAL A 214 -5.22 0.06 12.81
CA VAL A 214 -5.46 0.64 11.49
C VAL A 214 -4.94 -0.31 10.40
N GLU A 215 -3.73 -0.84 10.56
CA GLU A 215 -3.13 -1.81 9.64
C GLU A 215 -4.02 -3.06 9.46
N LYS A 216 -4.51 -3.61 10.57
CA LYS A 216 -5.43 -4.75 10.55
C LYS A 216 -6.72 -4.44 9.78
N LYS A 217 -7.36 -3.30 10.07
CA LYS A 217 -8.57 -2.86 9.35
C LYS A 217 -8.31 -2.67 7.85
N LEU A 218 -7.15 -2.09 7.48
CA LEU A 218 -6.76 -1.92 6.09
C LEU A 218 -6.57 -3.26 5.40
N LYS A 219 -5.85 -4.19 6.03
CA LYS A 219 -5.63 -5.54 5.52
C LYS A 219 -6.93 -6.30 5.31
N GLU A 220 -7.85 -6.24 6.28
CA GLU A 220 -9.18 -6.85 6.17
C GLU A 220 -10.00 -6.24 5.02
N ARG A 221 -9.94 -4.91 4.84
CA ARG A 221 -10.60 -4.22 3.71
C ARG A 221 -10.04 -4.66 2.36
N VAL A 222 -8.70 -4.67 2.23
CA VAL A 222 -8.02 -5.07 0.98
C VAL A 222 -8.32 -6.54 0.65
N GLN A 223 -8.25 -7.43 1.64
CA GLN A 223 -8.60 -8.84 1.45
C GLN A 223 -10.07 -9.02 1.04
N GLY A 224 -10.97 -8.24 1.65
CA GLY A 224 -12.38 -8.23 1.29
C GLY A 224 -12.63 -7.73 -0.15
N GLN A 225 -11.89 -6.72 -0.61
CA GLN A 225 -11.98 -6.24 -2.00
C GLN A 225 -11.44 -7.27 -2.98
N ILE A 226 -10.27 -7.84 -2.71
CA ILE A 226 -9.68 -8.90 -3.56
C ILE A 226 -10.64 -10.08 -3.67
N GLY A 227 -11.23 -10.52 -2.54
CA GLY A 227 -12.19 -11.61 -2.53
C GLY A 227 -13.47 -11.33 -3.34
N ARG A 228 -13.96 -10.08 -3.33
CA ARG A 228 -15.10 -9.66 -4.18
C ARG A 228 -14.73 -9.67 -5.66
N THR A 229 -13.61 -9.08 -6.02
CA THR A 229 -13.15 -9.03 -7.42
C THR A 229 -12.88 -10.43 -7.98
N GLN A 230 -12.27 -11.32 -7.21
CA GLN A 230 -12.07 -12.71 -7.63
C GLN A 230 -13.39 -13.45 -7.80
N LYS A 231 -14.34 -13.24 -6.90
CA LYS A 231 -15.68 -13.85 -7.00
C LYS A 231 -16.46 -13.33 -8.19
N GLU A 232 -16.40 -12.02 -8.47
CA GLU A 232 -17.01 -11.40 -9.66
C GLU A 232 -16.37 -11.92 -10.95
N TYR A 233 -15.05 -12.02 -10.99
CA TYR A 233 -14.35 -12.62 -12.13
C TYR A 233 -14.77 -14.08 -12.36
N TYR A 234 -14.78 -14.89 -11.30
CA TYR A 234 -15.18 -16.29 -11.37
C TYR A 234 -16.64 -16.46 -11.85
N LEU A 235 -17.56 -15.65 -11.31
CA LEU A 235 -18.95 -15.64 -11.74
C LEU A 235 -19.11 -15.21 -13.20
N ASN A 236 -18.37 -14.20 -13.65
CA ASN A 236 -18.38 -13.76 -15.04
C ASN A 236 -17.85 -14.85 -15.98
N GLU A 237 -16.78 -15.56 -15.61
CA GLU A 237 -16.29 -16.68 -16.39
C GLU A 237 -17.26 -17.86 -16.43
N GLN A 238 -17.95 -18.14 -15.32
CA GLN A 238 -19.02 -19.15 -15.32
C GLN A 238 -20.19 -18.73 -16.24
N VAL A 239 -20.60 -17.46 -16.20
CA VAL A 239 -21.65 -16.93 -17.11
C VAL A 239 -21.20 -17.06 -18.57
N LYS A 240 -19.95 -16.72 -18.90
CA LYS A 240 -19.42 -16.92 -20.27
C LYS A 240 -19.38 -18.39 -20.68
N ALA A 241 -18.94 -19.28 -19.78
CA ALA A 241 -18.92 -20.73 -20.06
C ALA A 241 -20.34 -21.26 -20.33
N ILE A 242 -21.32 -20.88 -19.51
CA ILE A 242 -22.73 -21.24 -19.70
C ILE A 242 -23.27 -20.66 -21.02
N GLN A 243 -22.91 -19.41 -21.36
CA GLN A 243 -23.30 -18.78 -22.63
C GLN A 243 -22.71 -19.50 -23.85
N ARG A 244 -21.46 -20.01 -23.75
CA ARG A 244 -20.86 -20.83 -24.79
C ARG A 244 -21.58 -22.18 -24.97
N GLU A 245 -21.85 -22.86 -23.87
CA GLU A 245 -22.61 -24.14 -23.90
C GLU A 245 -24.02 -23.94 -24.45
N LEU A 246 -24.64 -22.79 -24.24
CA LEU A 246 -25.95 -22.43 -24.77
C LEU A 246 -25.92 -21.91 -26.23
N GLY A 247 -24.75 -21.86 -26.89
CA GLY A 247 -24.60 -21.39 -28.27
C GLY A 247 -24.84 -19.87 -28.44
N GLN A 248 -24.68 -19.08 -27.36
CA GLN A 248 -24.96 -17.64 -27.40
C GLN A 248 -23.82 -16.80 -28.01
N GLU A 249 -22.66 -17.37 -28.30
CA GLU A 249 -21.57 -16.64 -28.97
C GLU A 249 -21.89 -16.40 -30.46
N ASP A 250 -22.50 -17.36 -31.14
CA ASP A 250 -22.93 -17.20 -32.55
C ASP A 250 -23.99 -16.10 -32.69
N GLY A 251 -24.86 -15.93 -31.72
CA GLY A 251 -25.90 -14.89 -31.72
C GLY A 251 -25.36 -13.46 -31.62
N LYS A 252 -24.17 -13.21 -31.06
CA LYS A 252 -23.60 -11.85 -31.00
C LYS A 252 -23.05 -11.41 -32.34
N ALA A 253 -22.34 -12.30 -33.02
CA ALA A 253 -21.80 -12.01 -34.35
C ALA A 253 -22.93 -11.71 -35.35
N GLU A 254 -24.03 -12.48 -35.34
CA GLU A 254 -25.22 -12.26 -36.14
C GLU A 254 -25.88 -10.90 -35.84
N ILE A 255 -26.01 -10.53 -34.60
CA ILE A 255 -26.57 -9.23 -34.20
C ILE A 255 -25.72 -8.06 -34.65
N GLU A 256 -24.40 -8.18 -34.60
CA GLU A 256 -23.47 -7.16 -35.10
C GLU A 256 -23.53 -7.02 -36.61
N GLU A 257 -23.70 -8.13 -37.34
CA GLU A 257 -23.89 -8.13 -38.78
C GLU A 257 -25.19 -7.43 -39.17
N TYR A 258 -26.30 -7.73 -38.50
CA TYR A 258 -27.57 -7.03 -38.74
C TYR A 258 -27.47 -5.53 -38.45
N GLN A 259 -26.81 -5.14 -37.36
CA GLN A 259 -26.61 -3.74 -37.03
C GLN A 259 -25.81 -3.01 -38.09
N LYS A 260 -24.79 -3.66 -38.65
CA LYS A 260 -23.97 -3.11 -39.73
C LYS A 260 -24.79 -2.92 -40.98
N LYS A 261 -25.54 -3.93 -41.43
CA LYS A 261 -26.44 -3.88 -42.60
C LYS A 261 -27.51 -2.79 -42.46
N ILE A 262 -28.13 -2.63 -41.28
CA ILE A 262 -29.13 -1.56 -41.03
C ILE A 262 -28.49 -0.17 -41.17
N ASN A 263 -27.21 -0.03 -40.87
CA ASN A 263 -26.52 1.27 -40.95
C ASN A 263 -26.04 1.59 -42.36
N GLU A 264 -25.60 0.57 -43.14
CA GLU A 264 -24.99 0.72 -44.45
C GLU A 264 -26.04 0.79 -45.59
N LEU A 265 -27.18 0.12 -45.46
CA LEU A 265 -28.21 0.14 -46.47
C LEU A 265 -28.99 1.46 -46.46
N PRO A 266 -29.42 1.94 -47.66
CA PRO A 266 -30.17 3.18 -47.82
C PRO A 266 -31.65 3.04 -47.43
N LEU A 267 -31.88 2.63 -46.17
CA LEU A 267 -33.21 2.43 -45.62
C LEU A 267 -33.94 3.77 -45.40
N SER A 268 -35.26 3.79 -45.58
CA SER A 268 -36.08 4.93 -45.15
C SER A 268 -35.95 5.15 -43.65
N LYS A 269 -36.19 6.37 -43.15
CA LYS A 269 -36.13 6.68 -41.74
C LYS A 269 -36.99 5.72 -40.89
N GLU A 270 -38.21 5.46 -41.35
CA GLU A 270 -39.13 4.54 -40.66
C GLU A 270 -38.63 3.10 -40.69
N ALA A 271 -38.08 2.61 -41.79
CA ALA A 271 -37.51 1.27 -41.91
C ALA A 271 -36.30 1.09 -40.98
N LYS A 272 -35.46 2.11 -40.87
CA LYS A 272 -34.28 2.11 -39.97
C LYS A 272 -34.69 2.08 -38.50
N GLU A 273 -35.72 2.84 -38.14
CA GLU A 273 -36.24 2.84 -36.76
C GLU A 273 -36.87 1.48 -36.40
N ILE A 274 -37.64 0.90 -37.29
CA ILE A 274 -38.24 -0.42 -37.12
C ILE A 274 -37.16 -1.49 -37.04
N GLY A 275 -36.18 -1.50 -37.93
CA GLY A 275 -35.08 -2.44 -37.92
C GLY A 275 -34.28 -2.41 -36.61
N ASN A 276 -33.95 -1.23 -36.13
CA ASN A 276 -33.26 -1.08 -34.84
C ASN A 276 -34.12 -1.54 -33.63
N ARG A 277 -35.43 -1.31 -33.68
CA ARG A 277 -36.35 -1.76 -32.65
C ARG A 277 -36.45 -3.29 -32.59
N GLU A 278 -36.60 -3.93 -33.74
CA GLU A 278 -36.66 -5.40 -33.80
C GLU A 278 -35.32 -6.05 -33.48
N LEU A 279 -34.19 -5.46 -33.90
CA LEU A 279 -32.86 -5.92 -33.49
C LEU A 279 -32.66 -5.83 -31.96
N LYS A 280 -33.19 -4.79 -31.32
CA LYS A 280 -33.14 -4.68 -29.86
C LYS A 280 -33.97 -5.79 -29.15
N LYS A 281 -35.11 -6.17 -29.73
CA LYS A 281 -35.90 -7.30 -29.22
C LYS A 281 -35.13 -8.62 -29.38
N LEU A 282 -34.51 -8.84 -30.54
CA LEU A 282 -33.72 -10.03 -30.82
C LEU A 282 -32.56 -10.20 -29.84
N LYS A 283 -31.91 -9.10 -29.44
CA LYS A 283 -30.86 -9.09 -28.40
C LYS A 283 -31.31 -9.61 -27.04
N MET A 284 -32.61 -9.47 -26.73
CA MET A 284 -33.18 -9.87 -25.43
C MET A 284 -33.83 -11.24 -25.45
N MET A 285 -33.99 -11.86 -26.63
CA MET A 285 -34.64 -13.16 -26.78
C MET A 285 -33.63 -14.30 -26.70
N PRO A 286 -34.04 -15.48 -26.20
CA PRO A 286 -33.20 -16.68 -26.30
C PRO A 286 -32.91 -17.01 -27.77
N PRO A 287 -31.64 -17.23 -28.18
CA PRO A 287 -31.27 -17.39 -29.59
C PRO A 287 -32.00 -18.52 -30.34
N MET A 288 -32.35 -19.60 -29.62
CA MET A 288 -33.01 -20.78 -30.20
C MET A 288 -34.55 -20.75 -30.10
N SER A 289 -35.17 -19.63 -29.70
CA SER A 289 -36.63 -19.55 -29.56
C SER A 289 -37.28 -19.42 -30.96
N ALA A 290 -38.51 -19.95 -31.09
CA ALA A 290 -39.29 -19.79 -32.30
C ALA A 290 -39.57 -18.32 -32.61
N GLU A 291 -39.77 -17.50 -31.57
CA GLU A 291 -39.99 -16.04 -31.70
C GLU A 291 -38.75 -15.33 -32.27
N ALA A 292 -37.53 -15.72 -31.83
CA ALA A 292 -36.32 -15.15 -32.37
C ALA A 292 -36.18 -15.43 -33.88
N ASN A 293 -36.59 -16.63 -34.35
CA ASN A 293 -36.58 -16.95 -35.78
C ASN A 293 -37.57 -16.09 -36.58
N VAL A 294 -38.72 -15.79 -36.01
CA VAL A 294 -39.70 -14.86 -36.68
C VAL A 294 -39.10 -13.46 -36.81
N VAL A 295 -38.43 -12.97 -35.74
CA VAL A 295 -37.81 -11.64 -35.79
C VAL A 295 -36.62 -11.62 -36.75
N ARG A 296 -35.79 -12.69 -36.83
CA ARG A 296 -34.74 -12.82 -37.88
C ARG A 296 -35.30 -12.73 -39.25
N ASN A 297 -36.31 -13.57 -39.58
CA ASN A 297 -36.93 -13.54 -40.90
C ASN A 297 -37.48 -12.15 -41.25
N TYR A 298 -38.07 -11.47 -40.26
CA TYR A 298 -38.57 -10.11 -40.50
C TYR A 298 -37.42 -9.12 -40.82
N ILE A 299 -36.32 -9.16 -40.09
CA ILE A 299 -35.16 -8.32 -40.33
C ILE A 299 -34.55 -8.67 -41.69
N ASP A 300 -34.44 -9.95 -42.04
CA ASP A 300 -33.90 -10.40 -43.33
C ASP A 300 -34.75 -9.88 -44.53
N TRP A 301 -36.09 -9.97 -44.44
CA TRP A 301 -36.98 -9.39 -45.44
C TRP A 301 -36.82 -7.88 -45.54
N LEU A 302 -36.74 -7.18 -44.41
CA LEU A 302 -36.55 -5.73 -44.36
C LEU A 302 -35.24 -5.32 -45.06
N LEU A 303 -34.16 -6.08 -44.85
CA LEU A 303 -32.84 -5.78 -45.39
C LEU A 303 -32.72 -6.21 -46.88
N SER A 304 -33.53 -7.16 -47.35
CA SER A 304 -33.52 -7.66 -48.73
C SER A 304 -34.30 -6.79 -49.69
N MET A 305 -35.12 -5.86 -49.21
CA MET A 305 -35.90 -4.97 -50.04
C MET A 305 -35.02 -4.00 -50.83
N PRO A 306 -35.32 -3.75 -52.13
CA PRO A 306 -34.53 -2.83 -52.97
C PRO A 306 -34.92 -1.36 -52.71
N TRP A 307 -34.46 -0.78 -51.57
CA TRP A 307 -34.91 0.52 -51.06
C TRP A 307 -34.64 1.73 -51.97
N GLU A 308 -33.61 1.69 -52.78
CA GLU A 308 -33.27 2.77 -53.71
C GLU A 308 -33.32 2.34 -55.17
N GLN A 309 -33.62 1.07 -55.44
CA GLN A 309 -33.72 0.61 -56.83
C GLN A 309 -35.03 1.12 -57.44
N LYS A 310 -34.89 1.95 -58.45
CA LYS A 310 -35.99 2.43 -59.25
C LYS A 310 -35.83 1.84 -60.64
N THR A 311 -36.92 1.49 -61.28
CA THR A 311 -36.94 1.15 -62.66
C THR A 311 -36.80 2.43 -63.47
N GLU A 312 -36.10 2.35 -64.63
CA GLU A 312 -36.07 3.48 -65.56
C GLU A 312 -37.44 3.69 -66.18
N ASP A 313 -37.89 4.93 -66.12
CA ASP A 313 -39.15 5.29 -66.68
C ASP A 313 -39.01 5.39 -68.23
N HIS A 314 -39.83 4.67 -68.97
CA HIS A 314 -39.86 4.72 -70.43
C HIS A 314 -41.01 5.60 -70.89
N PHE A 315 -40.71 6.79 -71.36
CA PHE A 315 -41.68 7.75 -71.88
C PHE A 315 -41.96 7.56 -73.37
N ASP A 316 -42.35 6.32 -73.77
CA ASP A 316 -42.82 6.04 -75.11
C ASP A 316 -44.34 6.24 -75.19
N LEU A 317 -44.77 7.38 -75.78
CA LEU A 317 -46.17 7.76 -75.79
C LEU A 317 -47.01 6.82 -76.67
N ASP A 318 -46.44 6.31 -77.78
CA ASP A 318 -47.13 5.40 -78.74
C ASP A 318 -47.34 4.01 -78.05
N ALA A 319 -46.35 3.56 -77.32
CA ALA A 319 -46.49 2.34 -76.50
C ALA A 319 -47.53 2.51 -75.39
N ALA A 320 -47.52 3.65 -74.67
CA ALA A 320 -48.48 3.95 -73.62
C ALA A 320 -49.94 4.02 -74.17
N GLU A 321 -50.13 4.64 -75.29
CA GLU A 321 -51.48 4.69 -75.99
C GLU A 321 -51.95 3.31 -76.40
N LYS A 322 -51.11 2.46 -76.94
CA LYS A 322 -51.44 1.08 -77.31
C LYS A 322 -51.84 0.27 -76.02
N ILE A 323 -51.11 0.38 -74.94
CA ILE A 323 -51.38 -0.32 -73.74
C ILE A 323 -52.71 0.15 -73.12
N LEU A 324 -52.97 1.46 -73.09
CA LEU A 324 -54.23 2.01 -72.61
C LEU A 324 -55.42 1.54 -73.51
N ASN A 325 -55.27 1.48 -74.82
CA ASN A 325 -56.30 1.00 -75.75
C ASN A 325 -56.53 -0.51 -75.64
N GLN A 326 -55.49 -1.28 -75.32
CA GLN A 326 -55.60 -2.74 -75.23
C GLN A 326 -56.30 -3.15 -73.91
N HIS A 327 -56.03 -2.43 -72.82
CA HIS A 327 -56.54 -2.83 -71.48
C HIS A 327 -57.80 -2.10 -71.05
N HIS A 328 -58.20 -1.01 -71.71
CA HIS A 328 -59.37 -0.24 -71.30
C HIS A 328 -60.27 0.04 -72.52
N TYR A 329 -61.51 -0.39 -72.44
CA TYR A 329 -62.48 -0.12 -73.51
C TYR A 329 -63.16 1.25 -73.33
N GLY A 330 -63.20 2.09 -74.34
CA GLY A 330 -63.74 3.45 -74.25
C GLY A 330 -62.85 4.38 -73.45
N LEU A 331 -63.42 5.34 -72.75
CA LEU A 331 -62.73 6.31 -71.92
C LEU A 331 -61.77 7.23 -72.67
N GLU A 332 -62.06 7.62 -73.85
CA GLU A 332 -61.17 8.37 -74.79
C GLU A 332 -60.57 9.63 -74.10
N LYS A 333 -61.43 10.46 -73.49
CA LYS A 333 -61.00 11.69 -72.83
C LYS A 333 -60.01 11.44 -71.64
N VAL A 334 -60.14 10.30 -70.93
CA VAL A 334 -59.27 9.96 -69.86
C VAL A 334 -57.93 9.50 -70.40
N LYS A 335 -57.92 8.67 -71.43
CA LYS A 335 -56.71 8.22 -72.15
C LYS A 335 -55.90 9.38 -72.72
N GLU A 336 -56.60 10.30 -73.41
CA GLU A 336 -55.98 11.50 -73.94
C GLU A 336 -55.31 12.33 -72.85
N ARG A 337 -55.98 12.49 -71.68
CA ARG A 337 -55.42 13.21 -70.52
C ARG A 337 -54.20 12.53 -69.92
N ILE A 338 -54.18 11.18 -69.90
CA ILE A 338 -53.00 10.42 -69.42
C ILE A 338 -51.83 10.58 -70.40
N ILE A 339 -52.09 10.53 -71.70
CA ILE A 339 -51.04 10.72 -72.71
C ILE A 339 -50.49 12.16 -72.70
N GLU A 340 -51.35 13.16 -72.52
CA GLU A 340 -50.93 14.54 -72.35
C GLU A 340 -50.02 14.69 -71.12
N TYR A 341 -50.37 14.05 -69.95
CA TYR A 341 -49.58 14.06 -68.76
C TYR A 341 -48.22 13.39 -68.95
N LEU A 342 -48.19 12.22 -69.62
CA LEU A 342 -46.93 11.52 -69.92
C LEU A 342 -46.06 12.32 -70.91
N ALA A 343 -46.69 13.04 -71.89
CA ALA A 343 -45.94 13.92 -72.79
C ALA A 343 -45.25 15.08 -72.06
N VAL A 344 -45.94 15.68 -71.05
CA VAL A 344 -45.36 16.74 -70.25
C VAL A 344 -44.25 16.17 -69.35
N ALA A 345 -44.47 14.99 -68.71
CA ALA A 345 -43.47 14.33 -67.93
C ALA A 345 -42.21 13.97 -68.72
N LYS A 346 -42.37 13.51 -69.99
CA LYS A 346 -41.26 13.25 -70.93
C LYS A 346 -40.44 14.52 -71.18
N GLN A 347 -41.09 15.66 -71.28
CA GLN A 347 -40.44 16.93 -71.55
C GLN A 347 -39.73 17.53 -70.30
N VAL A 348 -40.26 17.29 -69.14
CA VAL A 348 -39.75 17.78 -67.86
C VAL A 348 -38.70 16.83 -67.30
N GLY A 349 -38.70 15.53 -67.66
CA GLY A 349 -37.77 14.50 -67.15
C GLY A 349 -38.14 13.96 -65.79
N GLU A 350 -39.25 14.36 -65.17
CA GLU A 350 -39.74 13.87 -63.82
C GLU A 350 -41.29 13.74 -63.87
N ILE A 351 -41.75 12.66 -63.22
CA ILE A 351 -43.18 12.51 -62.90
C ILE A 351 -43.35 13.13 -61.48
N ARG A 352 -44.09 14.24 -61.37
CA ARG A 352 -44.43 14.85 -60.11
C ARG A 352 -45.78 14.37 -59.56
#